data_219a0f04b6d23d8ea942403c81774f63
#
_entry.id   219a0f04b6d23d8ea942403c81774f63
#
_cell.length_a   1.000
_cell.length_b   1.000
_cell.length_c   1.000
_cell.angle_alpha   90.00
_cell.angle_beta   90.00
_cell.angle_gamma   90.00
#
_symmetry.space_group_name_H-M   'P 1'
#
loop_
_entity.id
_entity.type
_entity.pdbx_description
1 polymer ?
#
loop_
_entity_poly.entity_id
_entity_poly.type
_entity_poly.pdbx_seq_one_letter_code
_entity_poly.pdbx_strand_id
1 'polypeptide(L)'
;MIPQTPAAPSRPGRWYTHLYVQVLIAITAGALIGHFYPHFGESLKPLGDAFIKLVKMVIAPVIFLTVVTGIAGMRDLGKFGRVVLKAFVYFFTFSTLALILGMIVANVVHPGAGMNIDPASLHSDKVADYAAKAHETTVVGFLSNIIPATVTGAFADGDILQVLFFSILFGVALALVGDKGQPVVDLLESIAHAFFRLVGILMKAAPLGAFGAFAFTIGKYGIGSVINLAALVGTFYATSLVFVLVVLGAVARFNGFSILRLIRYLKSELLLVLGTSSSESALPSLIDKLERAGCAKPVVGLVVPTGYSFNLDGTNIYMTLAALFIAQATGVHLSIWDQLLLLGVAMLSSKGAAGVTGAGFITLAATLSVVPSVPVAGMALILGVDRFMSECRALTNFIGNAVATIVVSRWENALDKDQLDAALSGHPVPSDVEPTPDSAAIAAE
;
A
#
# COMPACT_ATOMS: atom_id res chain seq x y z
N MET A 1 -46.32 10.44 -20.93
CA MET A 1 -45.06 11.08 -21.23
C MET A 1 -44.96 12.32 -20.34
N ILE A 2 -44.19 12.26 -19.28
CA ILE A 2 -43.84 13.43 -18.44
C ILE A 2 -42.55 13.97 -19.00
N PRO A 3 -42.46 15.28 -19.36
CA PRO A 3 -41.22 15.85 -19.88
C PRO A 3 -40.13 15.82 -18.80
N GLN A 4 -39.05 15.12 -19.06
CA GLN A 4 -37.86 15.18 -18.20
C GLN A 4 -37.23 16.57 -18.33
N THR A 5 -37.25 17.32 -17.26
CA THR A 5 -36.56 18.60 -17.13
C THR A 5 -35.04 18.33 -17.28
N PRO A 6 -34.32 19.04 -18.15
CA PRO A 6 -32.87 18.87 -18.26
C PRO A 6 -32.22 19.16 -16.91
N ALA A 7 -31.39 18.26 -16.44
CA ALA A 7 -30.60 18.47 -15.22
C ALA A 7 -29.76 19.75 -15.37
N ALA A 8 -29.93 20.69 -14.45
CA ALA A 8 -29.19 21.94 -14.44
C ALA A 8 -27.67 21.65 -14.43
N PRO A 9 -26.86 22.38 -15.22
CA PRO A 9 -25.43 22.19 -15.26
C PRO A 9 -24.85 22.35 -13.84
N SER A 10 -24.19 21.33 -13.34
CA SER A 10 -23.50 21.37 -12.07
C SER A 10 -22.50 22.53 -12.08
N ARG A 11 -22.67 23.50 -11.19
CA ARG A 11 -21.73 24.61 -11.00
C ARG A 11 -20.32 24.05 -10.82
N PRO A 12 -19.29 24.55 -11.54
CA PRO A 12 -17.93 24.10 -11.33
C PRO A 12 -17.58 24.28 -9.86
N GLY A 13 -17.32 23.16 -9.17
CA GLY A 13 -16.96 23.18 -7.74
C GLY A 13 -15.73 24.07 -7.57
N ARG A 14 -15.76 24.94 -6.57
CA ARG A 14 -14.63 25.82 -6.24
C ARG A 14 -13.40 24.94 -6.01
N TRP A 15 -12.26 25.26 -6.64
CA TRP A 15 -11.03 24.44 -6.62
C TRP A 15 -10.60 23.98 -5.22
N TYR A 16 -10.84 24.79 -4.18
CA TYR A 16 -10.52 24.47 -2.78
C TYR A 16 -11.50 23.47 -2.11
N THR A 17 -12.58 23.08 -2.76
CA THR A 17 -13.49 22.03 -2.26
C THR A 17 -13.04 20.62 -2.62
N HIS A 18 -12.03 20.50 -3.49
CA HIS A 18 -11.48 19.19 -3.81
C HIS A 18 -10.63 18.64 -2.65
N LEU A 19 -10.89 17.41 -2.24
CA LEU A 19 -10.22 16.76 -1.11
C LEU A 19 -8.69 16.82 -1.22
N TYR A 20 -8.14 16.58 -2.41
CA TYR A 20 -6.69 16.61 -2.62
C TYR A 20 -6.09 18.01 -2.38
N VAL A 21 -6.80 19.10 -2.70
CA VAL A 21 -6.34 20.47 -2.41
C VAL A 21 -6.34 20.74 -0.92
N GLN A 22 -7.41 20.30 -0.23
CA GLN A 22 -7.51 20.45 1.23
C GLN A 22 -6.40 19.67 1.94
N VAL A 23 -6.10 18.44 1.50
CA VAL A 23 -5.01 17.64 2.03
C VAL A 23 -3.65 18.29 1.76
N LEU A 24 -3.42 18.83 0.57
CA LEU A 24 -2.17 19.53 0.23
C LEU A 24 -1.95 20.77 1.09
N ILE A 25 -2.99 21.58 1.28
CA ILE A 25 -2.95 22.75 2.18
C ILE A 25 -2.66 22.29 3.62
N ALA A 26 -3.31 21.23 4.07
CA ALA A 26 -3.15 20.68 5.42
C ALA A 26 -1.71 20.16 5.65
N ILE A 27 -1.13 19.44 4.70
CA ILE A 27 0.28 18.98 4.74
C ILE A 27 1.22 20.19 4.84
N THR A 28 1.03 21.19 3.99
CA THR A 28 1.88 22.40 3.97
C THR A 28 1.78 23.14 5.29
N ALA A 29 0.57 23.38 5.79
CA ALA A 29 0.35 24.04 7.08
C ALA A 29 0.94 23.23 8.25
N GLY A 30 0.78 21.90 8.24
CA GLY A 30 1.37 21.00 9.22
C GLY A 30 2.89 21.07 9.22
N ALA A 31 3.51 21.03 8.02
CA ALA A 31 4.97 21.14 7.88
C ALA A 31 5.49 22.48 8.43
N LEU A 32 4.84 23.60 8.12
CA LEU A 32 5.21 24.92 8.64
C LEU A 32 5.08 24.99 10.17
N ILE A 33 4.00 24.49 10.73
CA ILE A 33 3.80 24.46 12.18
C ILE A 33 4.84 23.57 12.85
N GLY A 34 5.09 22.37 12.33
CA GLY A 34 6.12 21.49 12.86
C GLY A 34 7.53 22.09 12.79
N HIS A 35 7.83 22.86 11.76
CA HIS A 35 9.13 23.52 11.60
C HIS A 35 9.30 24.71 12.56
N PHE A 36 8.32 25.63 12.63
CA PHE A 36 8.43 26.86 13.43
C PHE A 36 8.08 26.64 14.91
N TYR A 37 7.21 25.67 15.22
CA TYR A 37 6.74 25.34 16.56
C TYR A 37 6.86 23.85 16.85
N PRO A 38 8.10 23.27 16.96
CA PRO A 38 8.32 21.84 17.07
C PRO A 38 7.50 21.17 18.18
N HIS A 39 7.54 21.69 19.41
CA HIS A 39 6.79 21.12 20.54
C HIS A 39 5.28 21.12 20.33
N PHE A 40 4.74 22.16 19.70
CA PHE A 40 3.33 22.18 19.33
C PHE A 40 3.04 21.19 18.21
N GLY A 41 3.92 21.09 17.20
CA GLY A 41 3.83 20.08 16.13
C GLY A 41 3.79 18.67 16.70
N GLU A 42 4.66 18.34 17.67
CA GLU A 42 4.66 17.04 18.34
C GLU A 42 3.34 16.74 19.06
N SER A 43 2.73 17.72 19.69
CA SER A 43 1.45 17.57 20.40
C SER A 43 0.27 17.27 19.48
N LEU A 44 0.40 17.51 18.17
CA LEU A 44 -0.64 17.25 17.16
C LEU A 44 -0.69 15.79 16.69
N LYS A 45 0.24 14.92 17.13
CA LYS A 45 0.25 13.49 16.83
C LYS A 45 -1.13 12.82 16.99
N PRO A 46 -1.92 13.07 18.05
CA PRO A 46 -3.22 12.45 18.24
C PRO A 46 -4.21 12.66 17.08
N LEU A 47 -4.10 13.77 16.33
CA LEU A 47 -4.98 14.03 15.17
C LEU A 47 -4.69 13.04 14.02
N GLY A 48 -3.41 12.79 13.74
CA GLY A 48 -3.00 11.78 12.76
C GLY A 48 -3.39 10.37 13.19
N ASP A 49 -3.09 10.03 14.46
CA ASP A 49 -3.40 8.71 15.02
C ASP A 49 -4.91 8.44 15.04
N ALA A 50 -5.73 9.45 15.40
CA ALA A 50 -7.18 9.34 15.41
C ALA A 50 -7.73 9.08 14.00
N PHE A 51 -7.23 9.79 12.98
CA PHE A 51 -7.64 9.56 11.59
C PHE A 51 -7.28 8.13 11.13
N ILE A 52 -6.06 7.68 11.42
CA ILE A 52 -5.63 6.31 11.08
C ILE A 52 -6.53 5.28 11.76
N LYS A 53 -6.89 5.48 13.05
CA LYS A 53 -7.82 4.60 13.78
C LYS A 53 -9.22 4.58 13.13
N LEU A 54 -9.74 5.75 12.70
CA LEU A 54 -11.03 5.84 12.00
C LEU A 54 -11.02 5.03 10.70
N VAL A 55 -9.95 5.09 9.92
CA VAL A 55 -9.85 4.31 8.68
C VAL A 55 -9.67 2.83 8.98
N LYS A 56 -8.79 2.47 9.91
CA LYS A 56 -8.56 1.06 10.31
C LYS A 56 -9.84 0.35 10.76
N MET A 57 -10.74 1.05 11.44
CA MET A 57 -12.03 0.53 11.88
C MET A 57 -12.88 -0.07 10.75
N VAL A 58 -12.76 0.47 9.53
CA VAL A 58 -13.59 0.03 8.39
C VAL A 58 -12.84 -0.90 7.42
N ILE A 59 -11.52 -1.09 7.56
CA ILE A 59 -10.71 -1.90 6.63
C ILE A 59 -11.17 -3.35 6.64
N ALA A 60 -11.24 -4.00 7.81
CA ALA A 60 -11.62 -5.40 7.93
C ALA A 60 -13.02 -5.69 7.36
N PRO A 61 -14.09 -4.93 7.71
CA PRO A 61 -15.40 -5.07 7.07
C PRO A 61 -15.38 -4.85 5.55
N VAL A 62 -14.67 -3.84 5.05
CA VAL A 62 -14.61 -3.56 3.60
C VAL A 62 -13.94 -4.72 2.86
N ILE A 63 -12.80 -5.23 3.37
CA ILE A 63 -12.13 -6.39 2.77
C ILE A 63 -13.07 -7.60 2.75
N PHE A 64 -13.71 -7.91 3.88
CA PHE A 64 -14.62 -9.04 3.98
C PHE A 64 -15.75 -8.92 2.96
N LEU A 65 -16.45 -7.80 2.93
CA LEU A 65 -17.57 -7.58 2.04
C LEU A 65 -17.16 -7.68 0.57
N THR A 66 -16.06 -7.00 0.18
CA THR A 66 -15.59 -6.99 -1.21
C THR A 66 -15.12 -8.37 -1.67
N VAL A 67 -14.36 -9.09 -0.82
CA VAL A 67 -13.82 -10.41 -1.16
C VAL A 67 -14.93 -11.44 -1.24
N VAL A 68 -15.82 -11.49 -0.25
CA VAL A 68 -16.90 -12.48 -0.20
C VAL A 68 -17.88 -12.29 -1.36
N THR A 69 -18.35 -11.06 -1.60
CA THR A 69 -19.28 -10.80 -2.71
C THR A 69 -18.61 -11.03 -4.06
N GLY A 70 -17.31 -10.67 -4.15
CA GLY A 70 -16.52 -10.93 -5.35
C GLY A 70 -16.41 -12.42 -5.68
N ILE A 71 -16.07 -13.27 -4.70
CA ILE A 71 -15.90 -14.73 -4.91
C ILE A 71 -17.26 -15.41 -5.08
N ALA A 72 -18.24 -15.09 -4.23
CA ALA A 72 -19.56 -15.69 -4.31
C ALA A 72 -20.29 -15.36 -5.64
N GLY A 73 -20.01 -14.19 -6.23
CA GLY A 73 -20.48 -13.82 -7.57
C GLY A 73 -19.79 -14.55 -8.73
N MET A 74 -18.68 -15.24 -8.48
CA MET A 74 -18.03 -16.07 -9.51
C MET A 74 -18.71 -17.44 -9.61
N ARG A 75 -19.23 -17.78 -10.80
CA ARG A 75 -19.78 -19.12 -11.07
C ARG A 75 -18.72 -20.20 -11.27
N ASP A 76 -17.44 -19.81 -11.44
CA ASP A 76 -16.32 -20.71 -11.73
C ASP A 76 -15.15 -20.49 -10.75
N LEU A 77 -15.01 -21.40 -9.79
CA LEU A 77 -13.92 -21.40 -8.82
C LEU A 77 -12.54 -21.67 -9.47
N GLY A 78 -12.50 -22.25 -10.67
CA GLY A 78 -11.26 -22.40 -11.44
C GLY A 78 -10.71 -21.05 -11.89
N LYS A 79 -11.57 -20.09 -12.21
CA LYS A 79 -11.17 -18.69 -12.52
C LYS A 79 -10.54 -18.04 -11.30
N PHE A 80 -11.09 -18.23 -10.10
CA PHE A 80 -10.51 -17.72 -8.84
C PHE A 80 -9.07 -18.19 -8.64
N GLY A 81 -8.81 -19.50 -8.76
CA GLY A 81 -7.45 -20.05 -8.63
C GLY A 81 -6.45 -19.45 -9.63
N ARG A 82 -6.87 -19.19 -10.88
CA ARG A 82 -6.02 -18.52 -11.87
C ARG A 82 -5.71 -17.06 -11.49
N VAL A 83 -6.69 -16.31 -11.00
CA VAL A 83 -6.47 -14.93 -10.52
C VAL A 83 -5.43 -14.92 -9.41
N VAL A 84 -5.59 -15.80 -8.40
CA VAL A 84 -4.63 -15.96 -7.31
C VAL A 84 -3.22 -16.23 -7.85
N LEU A 85 -3.07 -17.24 -8.70
CA LEU A 85 -1.77 -17.61 -9.25
C LEU A 85 -1.13 -16.46 -10.03
N LYS A 86 -1.87 -15.79 -10.91
CA LYS A 86 -1.37 -14.64 -11.68
C LYS A 86 -0.99 -13.46 -10.78
N ALA A 87 -1.79 -13.17 -9.75
CA ALA A 87 -1.47 -12.13 -8.78
C ALA A 87 -0.16 -12.44 -8.05
N PHE A 88 0.02 -13.67 -7.55
CA PHE A 88 1.26 -14.05 -6.87
C PHE A 88 2.47 -14.05 -7.80
N VAL A 89 2.34 -14.53 -9.05
CA VAL A 89 3.42 -14.43 -10.07
C VAL A 89 3.81 -12.98 -10.27
N TYR A 90 2.83 -12.07 -10.41
CA TYR A 90 3.08 -10.64 -10.52
C TYR A 90 3.82 -10.11 -9.27
N PHE A 91 3.28 -10.36 -8.08
CA PHE A 91 3.84 -9.85 -6.82
C PHE A 91 5.28 -10.31 -6.58
N PHE A 92 5.56 -11.59 -6.77
CA PHE A 92 6.92 -12.12 -6.59
C PHE A 92 7.88 -11.56 -7.64
N THR A 93 7.45 -11.43 -8.91
CA THR A 93 8.27 -10.86 -9.97
C THR A 93 8.65 -9.42 -9.68
N PHE A 94 7.66 -8.56 -9.34
CA PHE A 94 7.93 -7.14 -9.12
C PHE A 94 8.62 -6.89 -7.78
N SER A 95 8.32 -7.66 -6.74
CA SER A 95 9.10 -7.65 -5.50
C SER A 95 10.58 -7.99 -5.74
N THR A 96 10.87 -9.01 -6.55
CA THR A 96 12.26 -9.37 -6.90
C THR A 96 12.94 -8.25 -7.68
N LEU A 97 12.27 -7.68 -8.68
CA LEU A 97 12.81 -6.56 -9.46
C LEU A 97 13.07 -5.34 -8.58
N ALA A 98 12.19 -5.05 -7.63
CA ALA A 98 12.34 -3.95 -6.67
C ALA A 98 13.57 -4.15 -5.76
N LEU A 99 13.76 -5.36 -5.20
CA LEU A 99 14.93 -5.74 -4.41
C LEU A 99 16.23 -5.63 -5.21
N ILE A 100 16.24 -6.17 -6.44
CA ILE A 100 17.41 -6.12 -7.33
C ILE A 100 17.74 -4.67 -7.69
N LEU A 101 16.75 -3.86 -8.04
CA LEU A 101 16.96 -2.45 -8.37
C LEU A 101 17.57 -1.69 -7.18
N GLY A 102 17.04 -1.88 -5.98
CA GLY A 102 17.59 -1.28 -4.77
C GLY A 102 19.01 -1.72 -4.50
N MET A 103 19.33 -3.00 -4.71
CA MET A 103 20.68 -3.54 -4.57
C MET A 103 21.65 -2.94 -5.61
N ILE A 104 21.26 -2.88 -6.89
CA ILE A 104 22.09 -2.31 -7.95
C ILE A 104 22.39 -0.84 -7.64
N VAL A 105 21.35 -0.06 -7.32
CA VAL A 105 21.53 1.39 -7.05
C VAL A 105 22.39 1.61 -5.82
N ALA A 106 22.23 0.83 -4.74
CA ALA A 106 23.09 0.95 -3.56
C ALA A 106 24.58 0.66 -3.86
N ASN A 107 24.85 -0.30 -4.75
CA ASN A 107 26.20 -0.63 -5.19
C ASN A 107 26.79 0.36 -6.22
N VAL A 108 25.96 1.14 -6.91
CA VAL A 108 26.43 2.16 -7.87
C VAL A 108 26.64 3.51 -7.19
N VAL A 109 25.69 3.91 -6.35
CA VAL A 109 25.70 5.25 -5.72
C VAL A 109 26.53 5.29 -4.45
N HIS A 110 26.66 4.15 -3.73
CA HIS A 110 27.38 4.03 -2.46
C HIS A 110 26.96 5.10 -1.42
N PRO A 111 25.69 5.24 -1.07
CA PRO A 111 25.20 6.37 -0.27
C PRO A 111 25.75 6.41 1.17
N GLY A 112 26.32 5.32 1.69
CA GLY A 112 26.95 5.24 3.01
C GLY A 112 28.49 5.32 2.99
N ALA A 113 29.11 5.41 1.80
CA ALA A 113 30.57 5.39 1.68
C ALA A 113 31.20 6.57 2.40
N GLY A 114 32.33 6.28 3.08
CA GLY A 114 33.16 7.31 3.76
C GLY A 114 32.64 7.74 5.14
N MET A 115 31.51 7.22 5.62
CA MET A 115 31.02 7.53 6.97
C MET A 115 31.89 6.87 8.07
N ASN A 116 32.42 5.66 7.83
CA ASN A 116 33.33 4.92 8.73
C ASN A 116 32.88 4.91 10.20
N ILE A 117 31.61 4.66 10.44
CA ILE A 117 31.04 4.71 11.77
C ILE A 117 31.33 3.40 12.50
N ASP A 118 31.92 3.50 13.70
CA ASP A 118 32.13 2.34 14.57
C ASP A 118 30.76 1.83 15.11
N PRO A 119 30.37 0.59 14.78
CA PRO A 119 29.11 0.00 15.28
C PRO A 119 29.00 0.00 16.81
N ALA A 120 30.13 -0.08 17.53
CA ALA A 120 30.16 -0.07 19.00
C ALA A 120 29.80 1.30 19.59
N SER A 121 29.91 2.39 18.80
CA SER A 121 29.54 3.75 19.22
C SER A 121 28.04 4.02 19.10
N LEU A 122 27.28 3.12 18.45
CA LEU A 122 25.87 3.29 18.20
C LEU A 122 25.02 2.86 19.41
N HIS A 123 24.15 3.75 19.86
CA HIS A 123 23.22 3.45 20.95
C HIS A 123 22.16 2.43 20.48
N SER A 124 22.39 1.15 20.78
CA SER A 124 21.51 0.04 20.41
C SER A 124 20.17 0.06 21.17
N ASP A 125 20.09 0.75 22.31
CA ASP A 125 18.88 0.79 23.15
C ASP A 125 17.64 1.28 22.40
N LYS A 126 17.81 2.26 21.49
CA LYS A 126 16.72 2.78 20.65
C LYS A 126 16.23 1.78 19.60
N VAL A 127 17.01 0.76 19.30
CA VAL A 127 16.72 -0.26 18.27
C VAL A 127 16.36 -1.60 18.92
N ALA A 128 16.61 -1.77 20.22
CA ALA A 128 16.38 -3.01 20.95
C ALA A 128 14.93 -3.47 20.86
N ASP A 129 13.97 -2.57 21.00
CA ASP A 129 12.53 -2.87 20.88
C ASP A 129 12.15 -3.38 19.48
N TYR A 130 12.79 -2.82 18.43
CA TYR A 130 12.56 -3.27 17.06
C TYR A 130 13.20 -4.61 16.78
N ALA A 131 14.40 -4.85 17.31
CA ALA A 131 15.08 -6.13 17.21
C ALA A 131 14.32 -7.23 17.97
N ALA A 132 13.80 -6.94 19.15
CA ALA A 132 12.97 -7.90 19.92
C ALA A 132 11.72 -8.32 19.13
N LYS A 133 10.98 -7.35 18.58
CA LYS A 133 9.81 -7.65 17.73
C LYS A 133 10.17 -8.40 16.46
N ALA A 134 11.35 -8.19 15.90
CA ALA A 134 11.83 -8.91 14.72
C ALA A 134 12.09 -10.40 15.01
N HIS A 135 12.60 -10.74 16.19
CA HIS A 135 12.81 -12.14 16.59
C HIS A 135 11.52 -12.95 16.73
N GLU A 136 10.39 -12.29 16.98
CA GLU A 136 9.08 -12.95 17.05
C GLU A 136 8.52 -13.29 15.66
N THR A 137 9.06 -12.70 14.60
CA THR A 137 8.56 -12.83 13.21
C THR A 137 9.34 -13.90 12.46
N THR A 138 9.02 -15.17 12.69
CA THR A 138 9.56 -16.28 11.89
C THR A 138 8.69 -16.51 10.65
N VAL A 139 9.27 -17.09 9.56
CA VAL A 139 8.51 -17.47 8.36
C VAL A 139 7.37 -18.44 8.70
N VAL A 140 7.63 -19.41 9.54
CA VAL A 140 6.62 -20.39 10.01
C VAL A 140 5.55 -19.68 10.84
N GLY A 141 5.96 -18.81 11.77
CA GLY A 141 5.04 -17.97 12.55
C GLY A 141 4.16 -17.11 11.68
N PHE A 142 4.73 -16.44 10.66
CA PHE A 142 3.99 -15.65 9.70
C PHE A 142 2.94 -16.48 8.93
N LEU A 143 3.34 -17.63 8.37
CA LEU A 143 2.42 -18.52 7.65
C LEU A 143 1.33 -19.10 8.56
N SER A 144 1.69 -19.47 9.79
CA SER A 144 0.72 -19.96 10.78
C SER A 144 -0.27 -18.87 11.19
N ASN A 145 0.19 -17.62 11.30
CA ASN A 145 -0.64 -16.48 11.71
C ASN A 145 -1.65 -16.03 10.63
N ILE A 146 -1.53 -16.51 9.39
CA ILE A 146 -2.55 -16.30 8.35
C ILE A 146 -3.88 -16.94 8.77
N ILE A 147 -3.84 -18.05 9.53
CA ILE A 147 -5.03 -18.75 10.00
C ILE A 147 -5.43 -18.14 11.35
N PRO A 148 -6.58 -17.45 11.45
CA PRO A 148 -7.01 -16.86 12.70
C PRO A 148 -7.41 -17.91 13.74
N ALA A 149 -7.14 -17.65 15.01
CA ALA A 149 -7.63 -18.50 16.10
C ALA A 149 -9.16 -18.50 16.21
N THR A 150 -9.78 -17.36 15.92
CA THR A 150 -11.24 -17.18 15.84
C THR A 150 -11.61 -16.17 14.78
N VAL A 151 -12.78 -16.31 14.18
CA VAL A 151 -13.29 -15.35 13.19
C VAL A 151 -13.40 -13.95 13.80
N THR A 152 -14.01 -13.84 14.96
CA THR A 152 -14.18 -12.56 15.67
C THR A 152 -12.84 -11.93 16.05
N GLY A 153 -11.84 -12.72 16.40
CA GLY A 153 -10.49 -12.26 16.69
C GLY A 153 -9.85 -11.58 15.47
N ALA A 154 -9.92 -12.20 14.29
CA ALA A 154 -9.40 -11.61 13.06
C ALA A 154 -9.95 -10.19 12.79
N PHE A 155 -11.25 -9.99 13.01
CA PHE A 155 -11.89 -8.68 12.84
C PHE A 155 -11.54 -7.70 13.97
N ALA A 156 -11.45 -8.17 15.21
CA ALA A 156 -11.15 -7.33 16.38
C ALA A 156 -9.69 -6.83 16.36
N ASP A 157 -8.76 -7.69 15.97
CA ASP A 157 -7.34 -7.36 15.84
C ASP A 157 -7.05 -6.55 14.57
N GLY A 158 -7.95 -6.63 13.58
CA GLY A 158 -7.82 -5.93 12.30
C GLY A 158 -6.67 -6.45 11.44
N ASP A 159 -6.27 -7.72 11.61
CA ASP A 159 -5.24 -8.37 10.79
C ASP A 159 -5.78 -8.63 9.38
N ILE A 160 -5.23 -7.90 8.41
CA ILE A 160 -5.69 -7.92 7.01
C ILE A 160 -5.61 -9.33 6.42
N LEU A 161 -4.53 -10.09 6.71
CA LEU A 161 -4.34 -11.43 6.16
C LEU A 161 -5.29 -12.44 6.76
N GLN A 162 -5.54 -12.37 8.06
CA GLN A 162 -6.50 -13.25 8.75
C GLN A 162 -7.94 -13.00 8.25
N VAL A 163 -8.32 -11.71 8.14
CA VAL A 163 -9.63 -11.33 7.57
C VAL A 163 -9.75 -11.80 6.12
N LEU A 164 -8.70 -11.61 5.31
CA LEU A 164 -8.68 -12.05 3.91
C LEU A 164 -8.80 -13.58 3.80
N PHE A 165 -8.04 -14.34 4.61
CA PHE A 165 -8.10 -15.80 4.64
C PHE A 165 -9.51 -16.30 4.94
N PHE A 166 -10.12 -15.78 6.02
CA PHE A 166 -11.50 -16.13 6.35
C PHE A 166 -12.48 -15.72 5.25
N SER A 167 -12.32 -14.53 4.66
CA SER A 167 -13.19 -14.01 3.60
C SER A 167 -13.15 -14.90 2.36
N ILE A 168 -11.95 -15.39 1.98
CA ILE A 168 -11.79 -16.32 0.86
C ILE A 168 -12.53 -17.62 1.14
N LEU A 169 -12.32 -18.23 2.32
CA LEU A 169 -12.97 -19.48 2.68
C LEU A 169 -14.50 -19.34 2.73
N PHE A 170 -14.98 -18.25 3.34
CA PHE A 170 -16.41 -17.99 3.43
C PHE A 170 -17.05 -17.69 2.06
N GLY A 171 -16.37 -16.92 1.20
CA GLY A 171 -16.79 -16.64 -0.16
C GLY A 171 -16.88 -17.91 -1.02
N VAL A 172 -15.87 -18.79 -0.92
CA VAL A 172 -15.87 -20.10 -1.59
C VAL A 172 -17.02 -20.98 -1.06
N ALA A 173 -17.19 -21.06 0.26
CA ALA A 173 -18.30 -21.82 0.86
C ALA A 173 -19.66 -21.31 0.38
N LEU A 174 -19.84 -19.98 0.33
CA LEU A 174 -21.08 -19.35 -0.14
C LEU A 174 -21.34 -19.63 -1.64
N ALA A 175 -20.30 -19.59 -2.48
CA ALA A 175 -20.36 -19.97 -3.88
C ALA A 175 -20.80 -21.45 -4.05
N LEU A 176 -20.30 -22.35 -3.20
CA LEU A 176 -20.68 -23.79 -3.21
C LEU A 176 -22.11 -24.04 -2.72
N VAL A 177 -22.67 -23.17 -1.89
CA VAL A 177 -24.10 -23.25 -1.48
C VAL A 177 -25.03 -22.96 -2.67
N GLY A 178 -24.56 -22.21 -3.67
CA GLY A 178 -25.32 -21.88 -4.88
C GLY A 178 -26.53 -20.99 -4.60
N ASP A 179 -27.64 -21.23 -5.31
CA ASP A 179 -28.83 -20.35 -5.28
C ASP A 179 -29.38 -20.08 -3.87
N LYS A 180 -29.23 -21.04 -2.94
CA LYS A 180 -29.64 -20.84 -1.54
C LYS A 180 -28.80 -19.80 -0.81
N GLY A 181 -27.58 -19.54 -1.27
CA GLY A 181 -26.70 -18.52 -0.74
C GLY A 181 -26.99 -17.12 -1.27
N GLN A 182 -27.73 -16.98 -2.38
CA GLN A 182 -27.96 -15.70 -3.04
C GLN A 182 -28.54 -14.61 -2.12
N PRO A 183 -29.52 -14.86 -1.24
CA PRO A 183 -30.02 -13.84 -0.31
C PRO A 183 -28.93 -13.29 0.62
N VAL A 184 -27.93 -14.11 0.97
CA VAL A 184 -26.79 -13.66 1.80
C VAL A 184 -25.86 -12.77 0.97
N VAL A 185 -25.58 -13.11 -0.28
CA VAL A 185 -24.78 -12.28 -1.20
C VAL A 185 -25.43 -10.92 -1.38
N ASP A 186 -26.73 -10.86 -1.68
CA ASP A 186 -27.47 -9.62 -1.88
C ASP A 186 -27.47 -8.73 -0.61
N LEU A 187 -27.59 -9.35 0.57
CA LEU A 187 -27.48 -8.65 1.85
C LEU A 187 -26.06 -8.05 2.03
N LEU A 188 -25.00 -8.85 1.78
CA LEU A 188 -23.62 -8.40 1.91
C LEU A 188 -23.29 -7.28 0.91
N GLU A 189 -23.81 -7.32 -0.31
CA GLU A 189 -23.68 -6.24 -1.29
C GLU A 189 -24.37 -4.95 -0.79
N SER A 190 -25.57 -5.06 -0.24
CA SER A 190 -26.27 -3.91 0.34
C SER A 190 -25.49 -3.29 1.51
N ILE A 191 -24.89 -4.13 2.37
CA ILE A 191 -24.03 -3.69 3.46
C ILE A 191 -22.75 -3.05 2.91
N ALA A 192 -22.16 -3.60 1.85
CA ALA A 192 -20.97 -3.03 1.22
C ALA A 192 -21.19 -1.58 0.75
N HIS A 193 -22.34 -1.29 0.12
CA HIS A 193 -22.69 0.08 -0.27
C HIS A 193 -22.73 1.04 0.94
N ALA A 194 -23.26 0.60 2.08
CA ALA A 194 -23.28 1.39 3.31
C ALA A 194 -21.85 1.66 3.83
N PHE A 195 -20.98 0.63 3.79
CA PHE A 195 -19.57 0.80 4.20
C PHE A 195 -18.80 1.72 3.27
N PHE A 196 -18.95 1.63 1.95
CA PHE A 196 -18.32 2.58 1.03
C PHE A 196 -18.81 4.02 1.23
N ARG A 197 -20.10 4.19 1.56
CA ARG A 197 -20.60 5.52 1.95
C ARG A 197 -19.98 6.02 3.25
N LEU A 198 -19.81 5.14 4.24
CA LEU A 198 -19.13 5.44 5.49
C LEU A 198 -17.66 5.84 5.23
N VAL A 199 -16.93 5.12 4.39
CA VAL A 199 -15.58 5.50 3.95
C VAL A 199 -15.57 6.92 3.40
N GLY A 200 -16.51 7.28 2.51
CA GLY A 200 -16.64 8.64 1.99
C GLY A 200 -16.87 9.71 3.07
N ILE A 201 -17.55 9.37 4.16
CA ILE A 201 -17.73 10.27 5.31
C ILE A 201 -16.41 10.42 6.09
N LEU A 202 -15.72 9.30 6.38
CA LEU A 202 -14.46 9.29 7.11
C LEU A 202 -13.35 10.04 6.36
N MET A 203 -13.31 9.93 5.02
CA MET A 203 -12.35 10.61 4.18
C MET A 203 -12.44 12.14 4.25
N LYS A 204 -13.56 12.71 4.68
CA LYS A 204 -13.66 14.16 4.94
C LYS A 204 -12.77 14.62 6.10
N ALA A 205 -12.39 13.73 7.01
CA ALA A 205 -11.45 14.01 8.09
C ALA A 205 -9.97 13.89 7.66
N ALA A 206 -9.68 13.41 6.43
CA ALA A 206 -8.33 13.20 5.92
C ALA A 206 -7.43 14.45 6.00
N PRO A 207 -7.89 15.68 5.66
CA PRO A 207 -7.06 16.87 5.80
C PRO A 207 -6.60 17.10 7.24
N LEU A 208 -7.47 16.87 8.23
CA LEU A 208 -7.12 17.02 9.65
C LEU A 208 -6.09 15.99 10.09
N GLY A 209 -6.26 14.73 9.65
CA GLY A 209 -5.30 13.64 9.90
C GLY A 209 -3.93 13.92 9.27
N ALA A 210 -3.90 14.37 8.02
CA ALA A 210 -2.68 14.72 7.30
C ALA A 210 -1.95 15.91 7.95
N PHE A 211 -2.68 16.95 8.34
CA PHE A 211 -2.15 18.09 9.08
C PHE A 211 -1.43 17.65 10.36
N GLY A 212 -2.09 16.89 11.24
CA GLY A 212 -1.53 16.46 12.50
C GLY A 212 -0.33 15.51 12.33
N ALA A 213 -0.42 14.58 11.40
CA ALA A 213 0.67 13.64 11.12
C ALA A 213 1.92 14.34 10.59
N PHE A 214 1.77 15.30 9.67
CA PHE A 214 2.90 16.05 9.11
C PHE A 214 3.50 17.03 10.11
N ALA A 215 2.67 17.75 10.90
CA ALA A 215 3.14 18.62 11.97
C ALA A 215 3.97 17.84 13.00
N PHE A 216 3.49 16.67 13.41
CA PHE A 216 4.24 15.77 14.30
C PHE A 216 5.55 15.31 13.69
N THR A 217 5.54 14.88 12.42
CA THR A 217 6.73 14.36 11.74
C THR A 217 7.84 15.41 11.69
N ILE A 218 7.52 16.61 11.21
CA ILE A 218 8.49 17.70 11.10
C ILE A 218 8.90 18.22 12.48
N GLY A 219 7.96 18.33 13.43
CA GLY A 219 8.26 18.77 14.80
C GLY A 219 9.23 17.84 15.52
N LYS A 220 8.96 16.53 15.46
CA LYS A 220 9.75 15.53 16.18
C LYS A 220 11.10 15.22 15.54
N TYR A 221 11.12 15.01 14.23
CA TYR A 221 12.33 14.53 13.53
C TYR A 221 13.13 15.67 12.90
N GLY A 222 12.50 16.81 12.65
CA GLY A 222 13.14 17.96 12.04
C GLY A 222 13.56 17.72 10.59
N ILE A 223 13.69 18.79 9.84
CA ILE A 223 14.22 18.74 8.46
C ILE A 223 15.73 18.49 8.43
N GLY A 224 16.45 18.83 9.54
CA GLY A 224 17.88 18.62 9.65
C GLY A 224 18.33 17.16 9.53
N SER A 225 17.53 16.20 10.04
CA SER A 225 17.81 14.77 9.91
C SER A 225 17.86 14.33 8.44
N VAL A 226 16.98 14.88 7.60
CA VAL A 226 16.97 14.61 6.16
C VAL A 226 18.24 15.15 5.49
N ILE A 227 18.69 16.34 5.88
CA ILE A 227 19.89 16.97 5.31
C ILE A 227 21.12 16.11 5.60
N ASN A 228 21.29 15.62 6.83
CA ASN A 228 22.45 14.80 7.23
C ASN A 228 22.51 13.44 6.52
N LEU A 229 21.35 12.89 6.15
CA LEU A 229 21.23 11.61 5.44
C LEU A 229 20.68 11.78 4.01
N ALA A 230 20.88 12.98 3.43
CA ALA A 230 20.33 13.34 2.13
C ALA A 230 20.76 12.37 1.01
N ALA A 231 21.98 11.83 1.09
CA ALA A 231 22.46 10.84 0.11
C ALA A 231 21.60 9.57 0.12
N LEU A 232 21.27 9.02 1.29
CA LEU A 232 20.40 7.85 1.42
C LEU A 232 18.98 8.17 0.99
N VAL A 233 18.38 9.23 1.56
CA VAL A 233 17.00 9.63 1.27
C VAL A 233 16.84 9.94 -0.20
N GLY A 234 17.73 10.76 -0.78
CA GLY A 234 17.69 11.12 -2.19
C GLY A 234 17.85 9.91 -3.11
N THR A 235 18.78 9.00 -2.80
CA THR A 235 18.97 7.76 -3.57
C THR A 235 17.71 6.89 -3.51
N PHE A 236 17.09 6.77 -2.33
CA PHE A 236 15.87 5.98 -2.18
C PHE A 236 14.68 6.57 -2.98
N TYR A 237 14.47 7.89 -2.89
CA TYR A 237 13.41 8.57 -3.65
C TYR A 237 13.64 8.47 -5.16
N ALA A 238 14.90 8.69 -5.61
CA ALA A 238 15.25 8.54 -7.03
C ALA A 238 15.02 7.10 -7.53
N THR A 239 15.44 6.09 -6.74
CA THR A 239 15.23 4.68 -7.09
C THR A 239 13.75 4.32 -7.18
N SER A 240 12.95 4.78 -6.21
CA SER A 240 11.51 4.58 -6.20
C SER A 240 10.83 5.26 -7.40
N LEU A 241 11.26 6.46 -7.75
CA LEU A 241 10.76 7.17 -8.93
C LEU A 241 11.11 6.43 -10.22
N VAL A 242 12.34 5.94 -10.35
CA VAL A 242 12.77 5.10 -11.50
C VAL A 242 11.92 3.83 -11.54
N PHE A 243 11.69 3.16 -10.42
CA PHE A 243 10.85 1.96 -10.39
C PHE A 243 9.43 2.27 -10.87
N VAL A 244 8.80 3.34 -10.36
CA VAL A 244 7.43 3.72 -10.74
C VAL A 244 7.35 4.16 -12.20
N LEU A 245 8.25 5.03 -12.66
CA LEU A 245 8.13 5.63 -14.00
C LEU A 245 8.68 4.72 -15.10
N VAL A 246 9.77 3.97 -14.83
CA VAL A 246 10.40 3.12 -15.84
C VAL A 246 9.84 1.70 -15.74
N VAL A 247 9.96 1.03 -14.60
CA VAL A 247 9.55 -0.38 -14.48
C VAL A 247 8.03 -0.51 -14.56
N LEU A 248 7.29 0.13 -13.64
CA LEU A 248 5.83 0.09 -13.66
C LEU A 248 5.25 0.85 -14.85
N GLY A 249 5.95 1.91 -15.32
CA GLY A 249 5.59 2.64 -16.54
C GLY A 249 5.65 1.77 -17.79
N ALA A 250 6.70 0.94 -17.94
CA ALA A 250 6.80 -0.03 -19.02
C ALA A 250 5.67 -1.07 -18.93
N VAL A 251 5.43 -1.63 -17.73
CA VAL A 251 4.34 -2.58 -17.51
C VAL A 251 2.98 -1.98 -17.88
N ALA A 252 2.70 -0.77 -17.43
CA ALA A 252 1.47 -0.06 -17.77
C ALA A 252 1.34 0.13 -19.29
N ARG A 253 2.42 0.55 -19.95
CA ARG A 253 2.46 0.75 -21.41
C ARG A 253 2.18 -0.54 -22.17
N PHE A 254 2.82 -1.67 -21.78
CA PHE A 254 2.56 -2.99 -22.37
C PHE A 254 1.14 -3.47 -22.12
N ASN A 255 0.52 -3.07 -21.02
CA ASN A 255 -0.87 -3.37 -20.70
C ASN A 255 -1.87 -2.32 -21.22
N GLY A 256 -1.42 -1.36 -22.05
CA GLY A 256 -2.27 -0.45 -22.80
C GLY A 256 -2.83 0.73 -22.00
N PHE A 257 -2.18 1.12 -20.88
CA PHE A 257 -2.54 2.32 -20.12
C PHE A 257 -1.30 3.15 -19.75
N SER A 258 -1.53 4.37 -19.26
CA SER A 258 -0.45 5.29 -18.90
C SER A 258 -0.29 5.39 -17.39
N ILE A 259 0.93 5.13 -16.89
CA ILE A 259 1.26 5.28 -15.46
C ILE A 259 1.02 6.72 -14.97
N LEU A 260 1.32 7.74 -15.79
CA LEU A 260 1.11 9.14 -15.42
C LEU A 260 -0.37 9.51 -15.32
N ARG A 261 -1.21 8.93 -16.19
CA ARG A 261 -2.67 9.11 -16.10
C ARG A 261 -3.22 8.40 -14.85
N LEU A 262 -2.71 7.22 -14.53
CA LEU A 262 -3.07 6.49 -13.31
C LEU A 262 -2.69 7.28 -12.05
N ILE A 263 -1.47 7.82 -11.98
CA ILE A 263 -1.03 8.69 -10.87
C ILE A 263 -1.94 9.91 -10.75
N ARG A 264 -2.32 10.53 -11.87
CA ARG A 264 -3.26 11.66 -11.86
C ARG A 264 -4.66 11.25 -11.36
N TYR A 265 -5.13 10.08 -11.75
CA TYR A 265 -6.41 9.53 -11.29
C TYR A 265 -6.43 9.27 -9.79
N LEU A 266 -5.32 8.77 -9.24
CA LEU A 266 -5.16 8.44 -7.82
C LEU A 266 -4.59 9.60 -6.97
N LYS A 267 -4.52 10.82 -7.49
CA LYS A 267 -3.83 11.95 -6.82
C LYS A 267 -4.35 12.26 -5.41
N SER A 268 -5.64 12.12 -5.15
CA SER A 268 -6.24 12.35 -3.83
C SER A 268 -5.78 11.31 -2.80
N GLU A 269 -5.76 10.06 -3.21
CA GLU A 269 -5.31 8.95 -2.40
C GLU A 269 -3.80 9.02 -2.16
N LEU A 270 -3.02 9.35 -3.19
CA LEU A 270 -1.57 9.51 -3.07
C LEU A 270 -1.20 10.65 -2.11
N LEU A 271 -1.91 11.78 -2.14
CA LEU A 271 -1.69 12.86 -1.18
C LEU A 271 -2.09 12.45 0.25
N LEU A 272 -3.14 11.66 0.40
CA LEU A 272 -3.52 11.10 1.69
C LEU A 272 -2.45 10.14 2.22
N VAL A 273 -1.97 9.22 1.37
CA VAL A 273 -0.88 8.29 1.69
C VAL A 273 0.38 9.06 2.07
N LEU A 274 0.74 10.11 1.33
CA LEU A 274 1.86 11.00 1.65
C LEU A 274 1.68 11.64 3.04
N GLY A 275 0.51 12.24 3.30
CA GLY A 275 0.24 12.91 4.56
C GLY A 275 0.23 12.00 5.78
N THR A 276 -0.24 10.76 5.63
CA THR A 276 -0.34 9.77 6.72
C THR A 276 0.86 8.84 6.82
N SER A 277 1.69 8.77 5.78
CA SER A 277 2.75 7.77 5.57
C SER A 277 2.24 6.32 5.68
N SER A 278 0.97 6.10 5.35
CA SER A 278 0.32 4.79 5.42
C SER A 278 -0.53 4.55 4.18
N SER A 279 -0.20 3.52 3.41
CA SER A 279 -0.99 3.11 2.26
C SER A 279 -2.35 2.52 2.67
N GLU A 280 -2.45 1.96 3.88
CA GLU A 280 -3.72 1.44 4.42
C GLU A 280 -4.79 2.53 4.55
N SER A 281 -4.38 3.79 4.80
CA SER A 281 -5.31 4.90 4.94
C SER A 281 -6.17 5.17 3.69
N ALA A 282 -5.71 4.74 2.54
CA ALA A 282 -6.39 4.92 1.26
C ALA A 282 -6.89 3.60 0.64
N LEU A 283 -6.74 2.45 1.34
CA LEU A 283 -7.11 1.13 0.82
C LEU A 283 -8.58 1.05 0.38
N PRO A 284 -9.57 1.47 1.20
CA PRO A 284 -10.98 1.36 0.80
C PRO A 284 -11.29 2.25 -0.42
N SER A 285 -10.66 3.42 -0.52
CA SER A 285 -10.83 4.32 -1.66
C SER A 285 -10.17 3.75 -2.93
N LEU A 286 -9.05 3.02 -2.80
CA LEU A 286 -8.41 2.35 -3.92
C LEU A 286 -9.32 1.27 -4.51
N ILE A 287 -9.94 0.45 -3.66
CA ILE A 287 -10.90 -0.59 -4.07
C ILE A 287 -12.01 0.06 -4.90
N ASP A 288 -12.73 1.03 -4.35
CA ASP A 288 -13.83 1.73 -5.03
C ASP A 288 -13.37 2.35 -6.37
N LYS A 289 -12.21 3.00 -6.40
CA LYS A 289 -11.69 3.64 -7.62
C LYS A 289 -11.31 2.64 -8.71
N LEU A 290 -10.73 1.50 -8.36
CA LEU A 290 -10.35 0.49 -9.35
C LEU A 290 -11.56 -0.24 -9.90
N GLU A 291 -12.60 -0.49 -9.10
CA GLU A 291 -13.88 -1.00 -9.58
C GLU A 291 -14.53 -0.02 -10.56
N ARG A 292 -14.59 1.27 -10.21
CA ARG A 292 -15.10 2.32 -11.11
C ARG A 292 -14.23 2.53 -12.35
N ALA A 293 -12.96 2.17 -12.32
CA ALA A 293 -12.08 2.19 -13.48
C ALA A 293 -12.23 0.95 -14.37
N GLY A 294 -13.24 0.11 -14.14
CA GLY A 294 -13.55 -1.04 -14.99
C GLY A 294 -12.85 -2.34 -14.60
N CYS A 295 -12.16 -2.40 -13.46
CA CYS A 295 -11.64 -3.66 -12.95
C CYS A 295 -12.78 -4.45 -12.28
N ALA A 296 -12.93 -5.72 -12.64
CA ALA A 296 -13.98 -6.57 -12.06
C ALA A 296 -13.83 -6.72 -10.55
N LYS A 297 -14.92 -6.57 -9.79
CA LYS A 297 -14.98 -6.68 -8.33
C LYS A 297 -14.23 -7.89 -7.76
N PRO A 298 -14.36 -9.13 -8.31
CA PRO A 298 -13.65 -10.28 -7.80
C PRO A 298 -12.12 -10.14 -7.85
N VAL A 299 -11.60 -9.52 -8.92
CA VAL A 299 -10.16 -9.29 -9.07
C VAL A 299 -9.69 -8.21 -8.11
N VAL A 300 -10.41 -7.09 -8.02
CA VAL A 300 -10.10 -5.99 -7.10
C VAL A 300 -10.13 -6.48 -5.64
N GLY A 301 -11.19 -7.19 -5.24
CA GLY A 301 -11.37 -7.72 -3.90
C GLY A 301 -10.28 -8.70 -3.47
N LEU A 302 -9.67 -9.42 -4.42
CA LEU A 302 -8.57 -10.33 -4.14
C LEU A 302 -7.20 -9.63 -4.23
N VAL A 303 -6.91 -8.95 -5.35
CA VAL A 303 -5.57 -8.44 -5.66
C VAL A 303 -5.20 -7.27 -4.75
N VAL A 304 -6.11 -6.35 -4.48
CA VAL A 304 -5.81 -5.18 -3.64
C VAL A 304 -5.45 -5.61 -2.22
N PRO A 305 -6.29 -6.32 -1.44
CA PRO A 305 -5.93 -6.69 -0.06
C PRO A 305 -4.71 -7.61 0.00
N THR A 306 -4.59 -8.58 -0.92
CA THR A 306 -3.43 -9.48 -0.98
C THR A 306 -2.15 -8.69 -1.28
N GLY A 307 -2.21 -7.74 -2.20
CA GLY A 307 -1.08 -6.89 -2.59
C GLY A 307 -0.53 -6.04 -1.43
N TYR A 308 -1.35 -5.67 -0.46
CA TYR A 308 -0.91 -4.95 0.74
C TYR A 308 0.09 -5.74 1.61
N SER A 309 0.11 -7.04 1.50
CA SER A 309 1.05 -7.90 2.21
C SER A 309 2.12 -8.49 1.29
N PHE A 310 1.81 -8.71 0.01
CA PHE A 310 2.69 -9.44 -0.89
C PHE A 310 3.33 -8.58 -1.98
N ASN A 311 2.80 -7.39 -2.30
CA ASN A 311 3.31 -6.48 -3.33
C ASN A 311 3.83 -5.17 -2.74
N LEU A 312 4.87 -5.25 -1.92
CA LEU A 312 5.45 -4.13 -1.19
C LEU A 312 6.71 -3.60 -1.89
N ASP A 313 6.57 -3.11 -3.12
CA ASP A 313 7.68 -2.70 -3.99
C ASP A 313 8.60 -1.65 -3.35
N GLY A 314 8.03 -0.60 -2.77
CA GLY A 314 8.79 0.45 -2.08
C GLY A 314 9.49 -0.05 -0.82
N THR A 315 8.87 -0.99 -0.10
CA THR A 315 9.50 -1.64 1.06
C THR A 315 10.67 -2.52 0.62
N ASN A 316 10.54 -3.22 -0.50
CA ASN A 316 11.59 -4.06 -1.05
C ASN A 316 12.81 -3.22 -1.48
N ILE A 317 12.61 -2.09 -2.19
CA ILE A 317 13.67 -1.14 -2.53
C ILE A 317 14.35 -0.63 -1.25
N TYR A 318 13.56 -0.25 -0.24
CA TYR A 318 14.06 0.23 1.03
C TYR A 318 14.95 -0.79 1.73
N MET A 319 14.54 -2.06 1.78
CA MET A 319 15.25 -3.10 2.52
C MET A 319 16.68 -3.32 1.99
N THR A 320 16.84 -3.42 0.68
CA THR A 320 18.17 -3.59 0.08
C THR A 320 19.01 -2.32 0.17
N LEU A 321 18.43 -1.15 -0.11
CA LEU A 321 19.14 0.12 0.01
C LEU A 321 19.58 0.42 1.45
N ALA A 322 18.71 0.24 2.43
CA ALA A 322 19.02 0.50 3.83
C ALA A 322 20.05 -0.47 4.40
N ALA A 323 19.94 -1.76 4.08
CA ALA A 323 20.90 -2.76 4.53
C ALA A 323 22.31 -2.50 3.95
N LEU A 324 22.40 -2.22 2.65
CA LEU A 324 23.67 -1.91 2.00
C LEU A 324 24.22 -0.56 2.44
N PHE A 325 23.36 0.44 2.70
CA PHE A 325 23.79 1.69 3.32
C PHE A 325 24.43 1.47 4.69
N ILE A 326 23.80 0.67 5.56
CA ILE A 326 24.33 0.35 6.88
C ILE A 326 25.71 -0.35 6.75
N ALA A 327 25.82 -1.34 5.86
CA ALA A 327 27.08 -2.02 5.60
C ALA A 327 28.17 -1.03 5.15
N GLN A 328 27.88 -0.17 4.18
CA GLN A 328 28.80 0.86 3.66
C GLN A 328 29.20 1.87 4.75
N ALA A 329 28.22 2.36 5.54
CA ALA A 329 28.45 3.35 6.58
C ALA A 329 29.30 2.81 7.74
N THR A 330 29.24 1.50 8.00
CA THR A 330 30.02 0.81 9.04
C THR A 330 31.30 0.14 8.51
N GLY A 331 31.67 0.38 7.24
CA GLY A 331 32.89 -0.17 6.62
C GLY A 331 32.82 -1.69 6.38
N VAL A 332 31.65 -2.30 6.40
CA VAL A 332 31.46 -3.74 6.14
C VAL A 332 31.36 -3.98 4.64
N HIS A 333 32.27 -4.80 4.12
CA HIS A 333 32.23 -5.23 2.71
C HIS A 333 31.39 -6.49 2.57
N LEU A 334 30.23 -6.38 1.90
CA LEU A 334 29.38 -7.52 1.59
C LEU A 334 29.81 -8.17 0.27
N SER A 335 30.11 -9.46 0.31
CA SER A 335 30.32 -10.25 -0.91
C SER A 335 29.01 -10.33 -1.72
N ILE A 336 29.11 -10.71 -2.98
CA ILE A 336 27.92 -10.94 -3.82
C ILE A 336 27.01 -12.01 -3.21
N TRP A 337 27.58 -13.01 -2.53
CA TRP A 337 26.82 -14.07 -1.86
C TRP A 337 26.05 -13.54 -0.64
N ASP A 338 26.66 -12.65 0.16
CA ASP A 338 25.98 -11.99 1.28
C ASP A 338 24.81 -11.12 0.77
N GLN A 339 25.01 -10.42 -0.36
CA GLN A 339 23.97 -9.62 -0.97
C GLN A 339 22.83 -10.46 -1.54
N LEU A 340 23.13 -11.63 -2.15
CA LEU A 340 22.12 -12.57 -2.60
C LEU A 340 21.36 -13.21 -1.44
N LEU A 341 22.06 -13.54 -0.35
CA LEU A 341 21.42 -14.00 0.88
C LEU A 341 20.49 -12.92 1.44
N LEU A 342 20.99 -11.67 1.53
CA LEU A 342 20.19 -10.50 1.95
C LEU A 342 18.91 -10.36 1.10
N LEU A 343 19.03 -10.48 -0.21
CA LEU A 343 17.90 -10.41 -1.13
C LEU A 343 16.88 -11.54 -0.86
N GLY A 344 17.34 -12.77 -0.70
CA GLY A 344 16.48 -13.93 -0.40
C GLY A 344 15.74 -13.79 0.93
N VAL A 345 16.45 -13.36 1.99
CA VAL A 345 15.85 -13.11 3.30
C VAL A 345 14.89 -11.93 3.24
N ALA A 346 15.25 -10.83 2.57
CA ALA A 346 14.39 -9.67 2.39
C ALA A 346 13.11 -10.02 1.62
N MET A 347 13.19 -10.88 0.60
CA MET A 347 12.02 -11.36 -0.13
C MET A 347 11.02 -12.05 0.80
N LEU A 348 11.49 -12.90 1.71
CA LEU A 348 10.62 -13.61 2.65
C LEU A 348 10.11 -12.70 3.76
N SER A 349 11.01 -11.95 4.41
CA SER A 349 10.64 -11.08 5.54
C SER A 349 9.73 -9.92 5.13
N SER A 350 9.88 -9.40 3.89
CA SER A 350 9.00 -8.33 3.39
C SER A 350 7.52 -8.74 3.34
N LYS A 351 7.20 -10.02 3.24
CA LYS A 351 5.81 -10.51 3.21
C LYS A 351 5.11 -10.44 4.58
N GLY A 352 5.90 -10.31 5.65
CA GLY A 352 5.37 -10.03 7.00
C GLY A 352 5.22 -8.54 7.34
N ALA A 353 5.60 -7.64 6.41
CA ALA A 353 5.46 -6.22 6.63
C ALA A 353 4.02 -5.76 6.39
N ALA A 354 3.51 -4.90 7.27
CA ALA A 354 2.24 -4.21 7.05
C ALA A 354 2.46 -2.87 6.32
N GLY A 355 1.43 -2.33 5.68
CA GLY A 355 1.46 -1.03 5.00
C GLY A 355 1.43 0.18 5.95
N VAL A 356 1.97 0.04 7.16
CA VAL A 356 1.98 1.05 8.22
C VAL A 356 3.39 1.57 8.52
N THR A 357 3.44 2.73 9.15
CA THR A 357 4.71 3.34 9.59
C THR A 357 5.45 2.46 10.59
N GLY A 358 6.77 2.30 10.39
CA GLY A 358 7.63 1.49 11.25
C GLY A 358 7.67 -0.01 10.90
N ALA A 359 6.68 -0.54 10.17
CA ALA A 359 6.69 -1.96 9.77
C ALA A 359 7.91 -2.32 8.92
N GLY A 360 8.28 -1.47 7.95
CA GLY A 360 9.50 -1.67 7.15
C GLY A 360 10.78 -1.66 7.98
N PHE A 361 10.82 -0.87 9.06
CA PHE A 361 11.96 -0.85 9.97
C PHE A 361 12.08 -2.16 10.78
N ILE A 362 10.95 -2.70 11.28
CA ILE A 362 10.91 -4.01 11.94
C ILE A 362 11.35 -5.12 10.98
N THR A 363 10.85 -5.08 9.74
CA THR A 363 11.20 -6.05 8.69
C THR A 363 12.69 -5.99 8.33
N LEU A 364 13.26 -4.78 8.28
CA LEU A 364 14.69 -4.60 8.10
C LEU A 364 15.48 -5.21 9.26
N ALA A 365 15.05 -4.99 10.52
CA ALA A 365 15.68 -5.60 11.68
C ALA A 365 15.65 -7.13 11.60
N ALA A 366 14.50 -7.71 11.21
CA ALA A 366 14.37 -9.15 10.99
C ALA A 366 15.34 -9.66 9.90
N THR A 367 15.47 -8.92 8.80
CA THR A 367 16.39 -9.26 7.71
C THR A 367 17.85 -9.22 8.17
N LEU A 368 18.25 -8.16 8.85
CA LEU A 368 19.62 -8.01 9.34
C LEU A 368 19.98 -9.03 10.43
N SER A 369 19.02 -9.49 11.22
CA SER A 369 19.24 -10.54 12.24
C SER A 369 19.63 -11.89 11.63
N VAL A 370 19.24 -12.15 10.39
CA VAL A 370 19.58 -13.38 9.65
C VAL A 370 20.85 -13.21 8.80
N VAL A 371 21.32 -11.98 8.58
CA VAL A 371 22.54 -11.65 7.80
C VAL A 371 23.59 -11.09 8.77
N PRO A 372 24.38 -11.97 9.45
CA PRO A 372 25.27 -11.53 10.55
C PRO A 372 26.34 -10.51 10.14
N SER A 373 26.65 -10.45 8.84
CA SER A 373 27.66 -9.54 8.31
C SER A 373 27.30 -8.05 8.49
N VAL A 374 25.99 -7.72 8.61
CA VAL A 374 25.55 -6.33 8.78
C VAL A 374 25.09 -6.09 10.22
N PRO A 375 25.71 -5.13 10.94
CA PRO A 375 25.38 -4.90 12.34
C PRO A 375 23.97 -4.30 12.49
N VAL A 376 23.09 -4.98 13.23
CA VAL A 376 21.71 -4.48 13.51
C VAL A 376 21.75 -3.12 14.23
N ALA A 377 22.75 -2.87 15.06
CA ALA A 377 22.95 -1.56 15.70
C ALA A 377 23.05 -0.41 14.70
N GLY A 378 23.53 -0.67 13.47
CA GLY A 378 23.57 0.31 12.38
C GLY A 378 22.21 0.89 11.97
N MET A 379 21.12 0.24 12.33
CA MET A 379 19.77 0.77 12.14
C MET A 379 19.54 2.09 12.90
N ALA A 380 20.30 2.35 13.96
CA ALA A 380 20.24 3.63 14.68
C ALA A 380 20.58 4.82 13.76
N LEU A 381 21.40 4.61 12.73
CA LEU A 381 21.79 5.65 11.76
C LEU A 381 20.59 6.16 10.94
N ILE A 382 19.68 5.26 10.58
CA ILE A 382 18.56 5.58 9.70
C ILE A 382 17.26 5.88 10.45
N LEU A 383 17.24 5.68 11.77
CA LEU A 383 16.04 5.85 12.59
C LEU A 383 15.41 7.25 12.46
N GLY A 384 16.25 8.30 12.37
CA GLY A 384 15.80 9.69 12.26
C GLY A 384 15.16 10.02 10.90
N VAL A 385 15.50 9.29 9.85
CA VAL A 385 14.97 9.51 8.50
C VAL A 385 13.97 8.43 8.03
N ASP A 386 13.83 7.34 8.78
CA ASP A 386 12.91 6.25 8.40
C ASP A 386 11.47 6.74 8.19
N ARG A 387 11.05 7.76 8.94
CA ARG A 387 9.73 8.36 8.79
C ARG A 387 9.51 8.94 7.38
N PHE A 388 10.50 9.69 6.86
CA PHE A 388 10.44 10.27 5.52
C PHE A 388 10.53 9.19 4.44
N MET A 389 11.38 8.18 4.67
CA MET A 389 11.46 7.03 3.77
C MET A 389 10.15 6.21 3.78
N SER A 390 9.43 6.17 4.90
CA SER A 390 8.13 5.51 5.01
C SER A 390 7.07 6.13 4.09
N GLU A 391 7.10 7.44 3.89
CA GLU A 391 6.21 8.15 2.97
C GLU A 391 6.41 7.66 1.53
N CYS A 392 7.65 7.63 1.08
CA CYS A 392 8.00 7.15 -0.27
C CYS A 392 7.69 5.66 -0.45
N ARG A 393 7.96 4.81 0.58
CA ARG A 393 7.58 3.39 0.57
C ARG A 393 6.08 3.24 0.35
N ALA A 394 5.29 3.95 1.14
CA ALA A 394 3.83 3.87 1.08
C ALA A 394 3.27 4.28 -0.29
N LEU A 395 3.80 5.37 -0.87
CA LEU A 395 3.41 5.83 -2.21
C LEU A 395 3.75 4.79 -3.28
N THR A 396 4.97 4.24 -3.24
CA THR A 396 5.44 3.24 -4.22
C THR A 396 4.63 1.96 -4.12
N ASN A 397 4.37 1.46 -2.90
CA ASN A 397 3.54 0.29 -2.66
C ASN A 397 2.11 0.50 -3.18
N PHE A 398 1.53 1.67 -2.93
CA PHE A 398 0.17 2.00 -3.35
C PHE A 398 0.03 2.03 -4.87
N ILE A 399 0.97 2.68 -5.58
CA ILE A 399 0.99 2.72 -7.05
C ILE A 399 1.21 1.31 -7.61
N GLY A 400 2.15 0.56 -7.05
CA GLY A 400 2.44 -0.82 -7.47
C GLY A 400 1.22 -1.73 -7.34
N ASN A 401 0.47 -1.60 -6.24
CA ASN A 401 -0.74 -2.38 -6.02
C ASN A 401 -1.88 -2.01 -7.00
N ALA A 402 -2.03 -0.72 -7.32
CA ALA A 402 -2.98 -0.27 -8.34
C ALA A 402 -2.62 -0.82 -9.73
N VAL A 403 -1.34 -0.76 -10.12
CA VAL A 403 -0.85 -1.33 -11.40
C VAL A 403 -1.08 -2.83 -11.44
N ALA A 404 -0.73 -3.56 -10.37
CA ALA A 404 -0.93 -5.00 -10.27
C ALA A 404 -2.39 -5.38 -10.52
N THR A 405 -3.32 -4.66 -9.90
CA THR A 405 -4.76 -4.93 -10.03
C THR A 405 -5.25 -4.75 -11.47
N ILE A 406 -4.86 -3.65 -12.13
CA ILE A 406 -5.23 -3.41 -13.55
C ILE A 406 -4.61 -4.49 -14.46
N VAL A 407 -3.35 -4.85 -14.24
CA VAL A 407 -2.63 -5.85 -15.03
C VAL A 407 -3.26 -7.23 -14.89
N VAL A 408 -3.54 -7.67 -13.66
CA VAL A 408 -4.17 -8.96 -13.39
C VAL A 408 -5.59 -8.99 -13.95
N SER A 409 -6.36 -7.90 -13.81
CA SER A 409 -7.70 -7.78 -14.42
C SER A 409 -7.64 -7.95 -15.94
N ARG A 410 -6.62 -7.33 -16.59
CA ARG A 410 -6.43 -7.51 -18.04
C ARG A 410 -6.04 -8.95 -18.41
N TRP A 411 -5.13 -9.59 -17.65
CA TRP A 411 -4.72 -10.97 -17.92
C TRP A 411 -5.85 -12.00 -17.74
N GLU A 412 -6.89 -11.64 -17.00
CA GLU A 412 -8.09 -12.45 -16.80
C GLU A 412 -9.25 -12.07 -17.72
N ASN A 413 -9.06 -11.13 -18.65
CA ASN A 413 -10.14 -10.53 -19.45
C ASN A 413 -11.29 -9.98 -18.58
N ALA A 414 -10.96 -9.47 -17.40
CA ALA A 414 -11.86 -8.96 -16.38
C ALA A 414 -11.67 -7.43 -16.21
N LEU A 415 -11.28 -6.75 -17.29
CA LEU A 415 -11.06 -5.31 -17.36
C LEU A 415 -11.90 -4.72 -18.50
N ASP A 416 -12.78 -3.79 -18.16
CA ASP A 416 -13.42 -2.92 -19.14
C ASP A 416 -12.43 -1.81 -19.55
N LYS A 417 -11.89 -1.94 -20.76
CA LYS A 417 -10.85 -1.03 -21.25
C LYS A 417 -11.38 0.37 -21.55
N ASP A 418 -12.59 0.49 -22.05
CA ASP A 418 -13.20 1.77 -22.40
C ASP A 418 -13.50 2.56 -21.13
N GLN A 419 -13.98 1.88 -20.09
CA GLN A 419 -14.19 2.46 -18.76
C GLN A 419 -12.86 2.87 -18.12
N LEU A 420 -11.80 2.07 -18.26
CA LEU A 420 -10.46 2.44 -17.79
C LEU A 420 -9.96 3.71 -18.49
N ASP A 421 -10.05 3.76 -19.81
CA ASP A 421 -9.58 4.90 -20.61
C ASP A 421 -10.40 6.16 -20.28
N ALA A 422 -11.70 6.06 -20.06
CA ALA A 422 -12.55 7.17 -19.62
C ALA A 422 -12.14 7.66 -18.22
N ALA A 423 -12.00 6.76 -17.24
CA ALA A 423 -11.58 7.10 -15.88
C ALA A 423 -10.20 7.78 -15.85
N LEU A 424 -9.23 7.24 -16.57
CA LEU A 424 -7.87 7.79 -16.63
C LEU A 424 -7.78 9.11 -17.44
N SER A 425 -8.76 9.40 -18.29
CA SER A 425 -8.85 10.65 -19.05
C SER A 425 -9.62 11.75 -18.30
N GLY A 426 -10.21 11.42 -17.14
CA GLY A 426 -10.95 12.38 -16.31
C GLY A 426 -12.38 12.65 -16.80
N HIS A 427 -12.90 11.80 -17.66
CA HIS A 427 -14.32 11.85 -18.04
C HIS A 427 -15.17 11.22 -16.93
N PRO A 428 -16.37 11.76 -16.65
CA PRO A 428 -17.27 11.12 -15.70
C PRO A 428 -17.63 9.71 -16.20
N VAL A 429 -17.28 8.71 -15.42
CA VAL A 429 -17.77 7.35 -15.63
C VAL A 429 -19.20 7.33 -15.13
N PRO A 430 -20.19 6.95 -15.94
CA PRO A 430 -21.57 6.80 -15.48
C PRO A 430 -21.62 5.84 -14.29
N SER A 431 -22.27 6.24 -13.21
CA SER A 431 -22.40 5.43 -11.99
C SER A 431 -23.33 4.22 -12.16
N ASP A 432 -24.02 4.12 -13.29
CA ASP A 432 -25.09 3.16 -13.56
C ASP A 432 -24.97 2.61 -15.00
N VAL A 433 -23.83 2.04 -15.35
CA VAL A 433 -23.79 1.18 -16.55
C VAL A 433 -24.23 -0.20 -16.10
N GLU A 434 -25.51 -0.56 -16.36
CA GLU A 434 -25.92 -1.96 -16.44
C GLU A 434 -24.90 -2.71 -17.30
N PRO A 435 -24.47 -3.92 -16.91
CA PRO A 435 -23.51 -4.70 -17.69
C PRO A 435 -24.03 -4.81 -19.13
N THR A 436 -23.17 -4.42 -20.09
CA THR A 436 -23.51 -4.57 -21.51
C THR A 436 -23.86 -6.04 -21.79
N PRO A 437 -24.77 -6.32 -22.74
CA PRO A 437 -25.17 -7.69 -23.07
C PRO A 437 -24.00 -8.65 -23.34
N ASP A 438 -22.88 -8.11 -23.85
CA ASP A 438 -21.64 -8.88 -24.08
C ASP A 438 -20.91 -9.26 -22.79
N SER A 439 -20.95 -8.43 -21.74
CA SER A 439 -20.37 -8.79 -20.44
C SER A 439 -21.22 -9.81 -19.69
N ALA A 440 -22.53 -9.81 -19.94
CA ALA A 440 -23.45 -10.85 -19.45
C ALA A 440 -23.28 -12.19 -20.18
N ALA A 441 -22.93 -12.16 -21.47
CA ALA A 441 -22.64 -13.37 -22.26
C ALA A 441 -21.31 -14.03 -21.83
N ILE A 442 -20.29 -13.23 -21.51
CA ILE A 442 -18.98 -13.74 -21.00
C ILE A 442 -19.13 -14.32 -19.58
N ALA A 443 -20.13 -13.89 -18.82
CA ALA A 443 -20.43 -14.46 -17.50
C ALA A 443 -21.29 -15.75 -17.58
N ALA A 444 -21.82 -16.07 -18.77
CA ALA A 444 -22.69 -17.22 -19.00
C ALA A 444 -22.00 -18.39 -19.73
N GLU A 445 -20.80 -18.23 -20.27
CA GLU A 445 -19.85 -19.25 -20.74
C GLU A 445 -18.81 -19.57 -19.65
#